data_b7ad28b55ffd02c7a2e4212fb8b88590
#
_entry.id   b7ad28b55ffd02c7a2e4212fb8b88590
#
_cell.length_a   1.000
_cell.length_b   1.000
_cell.length_c   1.000
_cell.angle_alpha   90.00
_cell.angle_beta   90.00
_cell.angle_gamma   90.00
#
_symmetry.space_group_name_H-M   'P 1'
#
loop_
_entity.id
_entity.type
_entity.pdbx_description
1 polymer ?
#
loop_
_entity_poly.entity_id
_entity_poly.type
_entity_poly.pdbx_seq_one_letter_code
_entity_poly.pdbx_strand_id
1 'polypeptide(L)'
;MHFKISFLAVLLSLLALTNAVTLHQYSRPRCGGRHAVCRNIGPRVCCQAANRVFASGSCTGCTSTDFHITWNRVGQRYCGRVAASTNGGRCISGGSNLRGHSWCRLCRTVTSGGEIEDATCTSTAEPDALEIGNKWFSVNETISENDRNALWALWGSEADDNVPQNLLRYEIEAVLDDEDDAQVAADDEPGQPEDELPGEVPDGPEGGAE
;
A
#
# COMPACT_ATOMS: atom_id res chain seq x y z
N MET A 1 49.66 -1.47 -13.95
CA MET A 1 48.48 -0.87 -14.61
C MET A 1 47.13 -1.49 -14.18
N HIS A 2 47.04 -2.14 -13.03
CA HIS A 2 45.83 -2.88 -12.58
C HIS A 2 44.88 -2.10 -11.65
N PHE A 3 45.24 -0.89 -11.25
CA PHE A 3 44.47 -0.14 -10.24
C PHE A 3 43.22 0.59 -10.81
N LYS A 4 43.18 0.85 -12.11
CA LYS A 4 42.08 1.62 -12.74
C LYS A 4 40.80 0.80 -12.96
N ILE A 5 40.91 -0.54 -13.11
CA ILE A 5 39.78 -1.40 -13.38
C ILE A 5 38.97 -1.66 -12.09
N SER A 6 39.65 -1.76 -10.95
CA SER A 6 38.98 -1.97 -9.64
C SER A 6 38.10 -0.79 -9.22
N PHE A 7 38.54 0.44 -9.52
CA PHE A 7 37.80 1.63 -9.13
C PHE A 7 36.51 1.80 -9.94
N LEU A 8 36.54 1.44 -11.23
CA LEU A 8 35.35 1.48 -12.08
C LEU A 8 34.33 0.41 -11.69
N ALA A 9 34.77 -0.77 -11.29
CA ALA A 9 33.90 -1.85 -10.82
C ALA A 9 33.22 -1.49 -9.49
N VAL A 10 33.92 -0.81 -8.57
CA VAL A 10 33.35 -0.32 -7.33
C VAL A 10 32.36 0.82 -7.56
N LEU A 11 32.64 1.72 -8.51
CA LEU A 11 31.70 2.79 -8.87
C LEU A 11 30.42 2.24 -9.54
N LEU A 12 30.55 1.22 -10.37
CA LEU A 12 29.39 0.57 -11.01
C LEU A 12 28.52 -0.22 -10.00
N SER A 13 29.12 -0.77 -8.95
CA SER A 13 28.35 -1.46 -7.90
C SER A 13 27.59 -0.49 -6.98
N LEU A 14 28.04 0.76 -6.85
CA LEU A 14 27.35 1.81 -6.11
C LEU A 14 26.12 2.40 -6.85
N LEU A 15 26.01 2.17 -8.15
CA LEU A 15 24.89 2.65 -8.97
C LEU A 15 23.68 1.71 -8.98
N ALA A 16 23.78 0.53 -8.38
CA ALA A 16 22.61 -0.31 -8.11
C ALA A 16 21.85 0.24 -6.89
N LEU A 17 21.41 1.51 -6.97
CA LEU A 17 20.38 2.03 -6.08
C LEU A 17 19.12 1.22 -6.36
N THR A 18 18.96 0.17 -5.59
CA THR A 18 17.70 -0.58 -5.58
C THR A 18 16.64 0.41 -5.16
N ASN A 19 15.76 0.78 -6.11
CA ASN A 19 14.56 1.53 -5.76
C ASN A 19 13.73 0.63 -4.83
N ALA A 20 13.96 0.76 -3.56
CA ALA A 20 13.21 0.10 -2.52
C ALA A 20 12.12 1.06 -2.06
N VAL A 21 10.93 0.53 -1.84
CA VAL A 21 9.78 1.28 -1.35
C VAL A 21 9.32 0.74 -0.01
N THR A 22 8.50 1.50 0.69
CA THR A 22 7.78 1.03 1.88
C THR A 22 6.33 0.79 1.51
N LEU A 23 5.84 -0.43 1.73
CA LEU A 23 4.45 -0.80 1.52
C LEU A 23 3.71 -0.80 2.85
N HIS A 24 2.65 0.00 2.95
CA HIS A 24 1.80 0.12 4.13
C HIS A 24 0.50 -0.67 3.94
N GLN A 25 0.10 -1.43 4.95
CA GLN A 25 -1.13 -2.22 5.00
C GLN A 25 -1.96 -1.75 6.19
N TYR A 26 -3.15 -1.23 5.95
CA TYR A 26 -4.00 -0.61 6.97
C TYR A 26 -5.15 -1.51 7.38
N SER A 27 -5.47 -1.51 8.67
CA SER A 27 -6.58 -2.29 9.23
C SER A 27 -7.95 -1.82 8.77
N ARG A 28 -8.09 -0.55 8.35
CA ARG A 28 -9.33 0.06 7.86
C ARG A 28 -9.23 0.55 6.42
N PRO A 29 -10.37 0.76 5.74
CA PRO A 29 -10.40 1.40 4.44
C PRO A 29 -9.83 2.83 4.47
N ARG A 30 -9.47 3.35 3.28
CA ARG A 30 -8.96 4.72 3.08
C ARG A 30 -7.68 5.02 3.86
N CYS A 31 -6.81 4.02 3.98
CA CYS A 31 -5.54 4.10 4.69
C CYS A 31 -5.69 4.60 6.13
N GLY A 32 -6.73 4.15 6.78
CA GLY A 32 -7.03 4.48 8.17
C GLY A 32 -6.77 3.31 9.11
N GLY A 33 -6.81 3.61 10.42
CA GLY A 33 -6.55 2.64 11.47
C GLY A 33 -5.06 2.36 11.63
N ARG A 34 -4.75 1.29 12.34
CA ARG A 34 -3.38 0.81 12.56
C ARG A 34 -2.81 0.28 11.26
N HIS A 35 -1.52 0.43 11.08
CA HIS A 35 -0.90 -0.12 9.89
C HIS A 35 0.33 -1.00 10.20
N ALA A 36 0.60 -1.89 9.25
CA ALA A 36 1.78 -2.73 9.19
C ALA A 36 2.59 -2.36 7.96
N VAL A 37 3.91 -2.45 8.04
CA VAL A 37 4.79 -2.04 6.94
C VAL A 37 5.77 -3.13 6.55
N CYS A 38 6.01 -3.23 5.25
CA CYS A 38 7.17 -3.89 4.68
C CYS A 38 8.11 -2.83 4.15
N ARG A 39 9.26 -2.63 4.79
CA ARG A 39 10.27 -1.64 4.40
C ARG A 39 11.25 -2.22 3.38
N ASN A 40 11.82 -1.34 2.58
CA ASN A 40 12.86 -1.71 1.62
C ASN A 40 12.44 -2.84 0.66
N ILE A 41 11.20 -2.79 0.18
CA ILE A 41 10.64 -3.82 -0.69
C ILE A 41 11.02 -3.55 -2.14
N GLY A 42 11.69 -4.53 -2.74
CA GLY A 42 11.96 -4.55 -4.18
C GLY A 42 10.69 -4.77 -5.02
N PRO A 43 10.75 -4.48 -6.33
CA PRO A 43 9.62 -4.73 -7.22
C PRO A 43 9.28 -6.22 -7.28
N ARG A 44 7.98 -6.52 -7.40
CA ARG A 44 7.43 -7.89 -7.48
C ARG A 44 7.65 -8.76 -6.23
N VAL A 45 7.98 -8.16 -5.09
CA VAL A 45 7.96 -8.83 -3.79
C VAL A 45 6.58 -8.68 -3.19
N CYS A 46 5.95 -9.78 -2.79
CA CYS A 46 4.66 -9.77 -2.10
C CYS A 46 4.85 -9.56 -0.60
N CYS A 47 4.51 -8.38 -0.09
CA CYS A 47 4.35 -8.15 1.34
C CYS A 47 3.06 -8.82 1.79
N GLN A 48 3.16 -9.94 2.50
CA GLN A 48 2.04 -10.73 2.95
C GLN A 48 1.86 -10.59 4.46
N ALA A 49 0.66 -10.20 4.89
CA ALA A 49 0.33 -10.06 6.31
C ALA A 49 0.08 -11.42 6.99
N ALA A 50 0.89 -12.44 6.70
CA ALA A 50 0.74 -13.81 7.18
C ALA A 50 -0.75 -14.27 7.09
N ASN A 51 -1.35 -14.73 8.18
CA ASN A 51 -2.77 -15.12 8.19
C ASN A 51 -3.73 -13.95 8.48
N ARG A 52 -3.28 -12.70 8.41
CA ARG A 52 -4.06 -11.50 8.71
C ARG A 52 -4.67 -10.91 7.44
N VAL A 53 -5.71 -10.11 7.62
CA VAL A 53 -6.34 -9.31 6.57
C VAL A 53 -6.07 -7.84 6.84
N PHE A 54 -5.99 -7.08 5.77
CA PHE A 54 -6.00 -5.63 5.82
C PHE A 54 -7.07 -5.09 4.86
N ALA A 55 -7.40 -3.81 4.96
CA ALA A 55 -8.52 -3.22 4.23
C ALA A 55 -8.08 -2.22 3.14
N SER A 56 -6.89 -1.65 3.28
CA SER A 56 -6.34 -0.69 2.32
C SER A 56 -4.81 -0.69 2.39
N GLY A 57 -4.17 -0.11 1.38
CA GLY A 57 -2.72 0.00 1.32
C GLY A 57 -2.26 1.27 0.64
N SER A 58 -1.05 1.72 0.95
CA SER A 58 -0.34 2.81 0.28
C SER A 58 1.13 2.45 0.08
N CYS A 59 1.83 3.25 -0.71
CA CYS A 59 3.23 3.02 -1.03
C CYS A 59 4.02 4.31 -0.87
N THR A 60 4.98 4.34 0.07
CA THR A 60 5.95 5.42 0.16
C THR A 60 7.17 5.11 -0.71
N GLY A 61 7.65 6.11 -1.44
CA GLY A 61 8.75 5.95 -2.41
C GLY A 61 8.30 5.44 -3.80
N CYS A 62 7.01 5.13 -4.01
CA CYS A 62 6.47 4.84 -5.32
C CYS A 62 6.31 6.14 -6.14
N THR A 63 6.92 6.17 -7.32
CA THR A 63 6.77 7.28 -8.29
C THR A 63 5.48 7.15 -9.10
N SER A 64 5.11 8.16 -9.85
CA SER A 64 3.92 8.16 -10.71
C SER A 64 3.93 7.06 -11.80
N THR A 65 5.09 6.48 -12.10
CA THR A 65 5.24 5.37 -13.05
C THR A 65 5.25 4.00 -12.40
N ASP A 66 5.29 3.95 -11.07
CA ASP A 66 5.25 2.71 -10.31
C ASP A 66 3.79 2.38 -9.97
N PHE A 67 3.41 1.13 -10.11
CA PHE A 67 2.10 0.64 -9.68
C PHE A 67 2.26 -0.12 -8.38
N HIS A 68 1.41 0.14 -7.42
CA HIS A 68 1.25 -0.76 -6.29
C HIS A 68 -0.12 -1.44 -6.33
N ILE A 69 -0.17 -2.65 -5.82
CA ILE A 69 -1.25 -3.60 -6.09
C ILE A 69 -1.60 -4.30 -4.79
N THR A 70 -2.87 -4.27 -4.43
CA THR A 70 -3.40 -5.09 -3.34
C THR A 70 -4.01 -6.37 -3.89
N TRP A 71 -3.87 -7.46 -3.13
CA TRP A 71 -4.17 -8.81 -3.60
C TRP A 71 -5.12 -9.54 -2.66
N ASN A 72 -6.02 -10.32 -3.25
CA ASN A 72 -6.77 -11.37 -2.58
C ASN A 72 -5.99 -12.69 -2.64
N ARG A 73 -6.16 -13.50 -1.61
CA ARG A 73 -5.59 -14.86 -1.57
C ARG A 73 -6.32 -15.77 -2.55
N VAL A 74 -5.55 -16.63 -3.23
CA VAL A 74 -6.07 -17.73 -4.04
C VAL A 74 -5.31 -19.00 -3.67
N GLY A 75 -5.99 -19.95 -3.08
CA GLY A 75 -5.35 -21.16 -2.53
C GLY A 75 -4.31 -20.81 -1.46
N GLN A 76 -3.08 -21.18 -1.67
CA GLN A 76 -1.96 -20.86 -0.76
C GLN A 76 -1.22 -19.56 -1.12
N ARG A 77 -1.55 -18.92 -2.24
CA ARG A 77 -0.90 -17.69 -2.67
C ARG A 77 -1.60 -16.46 -2.09
N TYR A 78 -0.90 -15.69 -1.26
CA TYR A 78 -1.40 -14.44 -0.66
C TYR A 78 -1.55 -13.34 -1.72
N CYS A 79 -0.58 -13.16 -2.60
CA CYS A 79 -0.69 -12.34 -3.81
C CYS A 79 -1.23 -13.21 -4.96
N GLY A 80 -2.49 -13.63 -4.87
CA GLY A 80 -3.10 -14.58 -5.80
C GLY A 80 -3.89 -13.95 -6.93
N ARG A 81 -4.79 -13.03 -6.61
CA ARG A 81 -5.63 -12.29 -7.57
C ARG A 81 -5.63 -10.81 -7.21
N VAL A 82 -5.47 -9.96 -8.20
CA VAL A 82 -5.54 -8.50 -8.03
C VAL A 82 -6.90 -8.10 -7.46
N ALA A 83 -6.87 -7.37 -6.37
CA ALA A 83 -8.05 -6.76 -5.77
C ALA A 83 -8.22 -5.31 -6.27
N ALA A 84 -7.14 -4.54 -6.22
CA ALA A 84 -7.10 -3.17 -6.73
C ALA A 84 -5.64 -2.77 -7.04
N SER A 85 -5.47 -1.77 -7.88
CA SER A 85 -4.16 -1.19 -8.19
C SER A 85 -4.27 0.29 -8.46
N THR A 86 -3.19 1.03 -8.20
CA THR A 86 -3.05 2.43 -8.57
C THR A 86 -1.58 2.75 -8.81
N ASN A 87 -1.32 3.89 -9.43
CA ASN A 87 0.03 4.40 -9.62
C ASN A 87 0.43 5.39 -8.50
N GLY A 88 1.73 5.52 -8.27
CA GLY A 88 2.28 6.36 -7.22
C GLY A 88 1.97 5.85 -5.81
N GLY A 89 2.05 6.74 -4.82
CA GLY A 89 1.86 6.41 -3.41
C GLY A 89 0.41 6.42 -2.93
N ARG A 90 -0.58 6.58 -3.80
CA ARG A 90 -1.99 6.78 -3.47
C ARG A 90 -2.57 5.63 -2.64
N CYS A 91 -3.53 5.97 -1.77
CA CYS A 91 -4.24 4.96 -1.00
C CYS A 91 -5.15 4.10 -1.89
N ILE A 92 -5.06 2.78 -1.76
CA ILE A 92 -5.94 1.80 -2.40
C ILE A 92 -6.83 1.16 -1.35
N SER A 93 -8.13 1.16 -1.57
CA SER A 93 -9.09 0.39 -0.77
C SER A 93 -9.65 -0.73 -1.64
N GLY A 94 -9.23 -1.95 -1.41
CA GLY A 94 -9.60 -3.14 -2.22
C GLY A 94 -10.60 -4.08 -1.55
N GLY A 95 -11.25 -3.66 -0.46
CA GLY A 95 -12.18 -4.50 0.31
C GLY A 95 -11.59 -5.00 1.61
N SER A 96 -12.35 -5.81 2.37
CA SER A 96 -11.99 -6.25 3.73
C SER A 96 -11.17 -7.54 3.80
N ASN A 97 -10.72 -8.08 2.68
CA ASN A 97 -10.04 -9.38 2.62
C ASN A 97 -8.70 -9.36 1.88
N LEU A 98 -8.03 -8.21 1.91
CA LEU A 98 -6.72 -8.12 1.30
C LEU A 98 -5.71 -8.94 2.08
N ARG A 99 -4.83 -9.66 1.38
CA ARG A 99 -3.85 -10.58 1.98
C ARG A 99 -2.43 -10.31 1.55
N GLY A 100 -2.23 -9.60 0.46
CA GLY A 100 -0.92 -9.26 -0.07
C GLY A 100 -0.91 -7.87 -0.66
N HIS A 101 0.26 -7.25 -0.64
CA HIS A 101 0.55 -5.95 -1.22
C HIS A 101 1.90 -6.04 -1.93
N SER A 102 1.98 -5.56 -3.15
CA SER A 102 3.23 -5.53 -3.92
C SER A 102 3.30 -4.28 -4.77
N TRP A 103 4.44 -4.03 -5.35
CA TRP A 103 4.62 -2.98 -6.32
C TRP A 103 5.43 -3.45 -7.53
N CYS A 104 5.32 -2.72 -8.63
CA CYS A 104 6.12 -2.97 -9.81
C CYS A 104 6.30 -1.69 -10.61
N ARG A 105 7.45 -1.58 -11.28
CA ARG A 105 7.79 -0.47 -12.15
C ARG A 105 7.36 -0.76 -13.59
N LEU A 106 6.72 0.22 -14.24
CA LEU A 106 6.30 0.13 -15.65
C LEU A 106 5.40 -1.09 -15.96
N CYS A 107 4.72 -1.63 -14.98
CA CYS A 107 3.72 -2.67 -15.24
C CYS A 107 2.59 -2.09 -16.09
N ARG A 108 2.08 -2.86 -17.02
CA ARG A 108 0.94 -2.44 -17.83
C ARG A 108 -0.31 -2.41 -16.95
N THR A 109 -1.17 -1.44 -17.24
CA THR A 109 -2.40 -1.15 -16.49
C THR A 109 -3.21 -2.41 -16.25
N VAL A 110 -3.52 -2.63 -14.98
CA VAL A 110 -4.36 -3.74 -14.53
C VAL A 110 -5.80 -3.30 -14.54
N THR A 111 -6.60 -3.91 -15.38
CA THR A 111 -8.05 -3.84 -15.21
C THR A 111 -8.47 -4.75 -14.07
N SER A 112 -9.34 -4.25 -13.18
CA SER A 112 -9.89 -5.03 -12.07
C SER A 112 -10.45 -6.36 -12.56
N GLY A 113 -9.92 -7.47 -12.05
CA GLY A 113 -10.34 -8.83 -12.40
C GLY A 113 -9.48 -9.56 -13.44
N GLY A 114 -8.46 -8.93 -14.04
CA GLY A 114 -7.52 -9.55 -14.95
C GLY A 114 -6.29 -10.17 -14.27
N GLU A 115 -5.78 -11.26 -14.79
CA GLU A 115 -4.45 -11.73 -14.49
C GLU A 115 -3.45 -10.79 -15.18
N ILE A 116 -2.47 -10.30 -14.40
CA ILE A 116 -1.39 -9.52 -14.95
C ILE A 116 -0.18 -10.42 -14.99
N GLU A 117 0.19 -10.89 -16.16
CA GLU A 117 1.39 -11.69 -16.34
C GLU A 117 2.64 -10.97 -15.81
N ASP A 118 2.71 -9.65 -15.98
CA ASP A 118 3.88 -8.86 -15.59
C ASP A 118 3.92 -8.42 -14.11
N ALA A 119 2.84 -8.54 -13.36
CA ALA A 119 2.78 -8.15 -11.95
C ALA A 119 2.88 -9.33 -10.97
N THR A 120 3.06 -10.56 -11.47
CA THR A 120 3.21 -11.74 -10.63
C THR A 120 4.39 -11.58 -9.67
N CYS A 121 4.13 -11.80 -8.38
CA CYS A 121 5.19 -11.75 -7.38
C CYS A 121 6.17 -12.90 -7.57
N THR A 122 7.46 -12.58 -7.48
CA THR A 122 8.57 -13.54 -7.62
C THR A 122 9.09 -14.04 -6.28
N SER A 123 8.78 -13.30 -5.21
CA SER A 123 9.16 -13.63 -3.83
C SER A 123 8.16 -13.04 -2.85
N THR A 124 8.32 -13.37 -1.57
CA THR A 124 7.46 -12.92 -0.49
C THR A 124 8.28 -12.27 0.62
N ALA A 125 7.69 -11.32 1.33
CA ALA A 125 8.18 -10.75 2.56
C ALA A 125 7.02 -10.66 3.55
N GLU A 126 7.31 -10.58 4.83
CA GLU A 126 6.33 -10.27 5.87
C GLU A 126 6.57 -8.85 6.38
N PRO A 127 5.55 -8.16 6.91
CA PRO A 127 5.75 -6.90 7.57
C PRO A 127 6.80 -7.00 8.67
N ASP A 128 7.67 -6.02 8.72
CA ASP A 128 8.78 -5.93 9.66
C ASP A 128 8.53 -4.92 10.79
N ALA A 129 7.47 -4.11 10.69
CA ALA A 129 7.01 -3.25 11.77
C ALA A 129 5.48 -3.10 11.77
N LEU A 130 4.94 -2.85 12.97
CA LEU A 130 3.52 -2.61 13.24
C LEU A 130 3.36 -1.32 14.02
N GLU A 131 2.34 -0.53 13.67
CA GLU A 131 1.88 0.57 14.50
C GLU A 131 0.73 0.11 15.41
N ILE A 132 0.88 0.37 16.72
CA ILE A 132 -0.12 0.09 17.74
C ILE A 132 -0.18 1.32 18.65
N GLY A 133 -1.26 2.09 18.61
CA GLY A 133 -1.45 3.25 19.46
C GLY A 133 -0.35 4.30 19.35
N ASN A 134 -0.05 4.82 18.20
CA ASN A 134 1.00 5.82 17.94
C ASN A 134 2.44 5.37 18.26
N LYS A 135 2.66 4.08 18.48
CA LYS A 135 3.96 3.48 18.74
C LYS A 135 4.28 2.43 17.69
N TRP A 136 5.55 2.35 17.31
CA TRP A 136 6.03 1.38 16.35
C TRP A 136 6.73 0.22 17.03
N PHE A 137 6.46 -0.98 16.56
CA PHE A 137 7.02 -2.22 17.09
C PHE A 137 7.66 -3.04 15.96
N SER A 138 8.90 -3.45 16.16
CA SER A 138 9.55 -4.38 15.26
C SER A 138 8.90 -5.77 15.37
N VAL A 139 8.59 -6.40 14.24
CA VAL A 139 8.06 -7.77 14.15
C VAL A 139 8.90 -8.65 13.21
N ASN A 140 10.14 -8.25 12.97
CA ASN A 140 11.08 -9.00 12.14
C ASN A 140 11.42 -10.38 12.75
N GLU A 141 12.25 -11.14 12.07
CA GLU A 141 12.65 -12.52 12.47
C GLU A 141 13.46 -12.60 13.79
N THR A 142 13.90 -11.46 14.34
CA THR A 142 14.69 -11.46 15.59
C THR A 142 13.85 -11.58 16.85
N ILE A 143 12.54 -11.36 16.77
CA ILE A 143 11.63 -11.50 17.91
C ILE A 143 11.09 -12.92 18.02
N SER A 144 10.73 -13.36 19.23
CA SER A 144 10.13 -14.67 19.42
C SER A 144 8.79 -14.78 18.69
N GLU A 145 8.45 -15.97 18.21
CA GLU A 145 7.16 -16.21 17.55
C GLU A 145 5.97 -15.86 18.45
N ASN A 146 6.06 -16.14 19.76
CA ASN A 146 5.01 -15.83 20.72
C ASN A 146 4.80 -14.32 20.86
N ASP A 147 5.88 -13.53 20.97
CA ASP A 147 5.80 -12.08 21.07
C ASP A 147 5.30 -11.44 19.77
N ARG A 148 5.77 -11.97 18.62
CA ARG A 148 5.27 -11.56 17.31
C ARG A 148 3.76 -11.78 17.20
N ASN A 149 3.29 -12.97 17.58
CA ASN A 149 1.85 -13.27 17.57
C ASN A 149 1.06 -12.39 18.52
N ALA A 150 1.62 -12.05 19.70
CA ALA A 150 1.00 -11.13 20.63
C ALA A 150 0.88 -9.71 20.08
N LEU A 151 1.94 -9.17 19.45
CA LEU A 151 1.89 -7.86 18.77
C LEU A 151 0.86 -7.86 17.62
N TRP A 152 0.83 -8.90 16.80
CA TRP A 152 -0.18 -9.04 15.76
C TRP A 152 -1.61 -9.14 16.30
N ALA A 153 -1.81 -9.80 17.44
CA ALA A 153 -3.12 -9.86 18.08
C ALA A 153 -3.58 -8.48 18.56
N LEU A 154 -2.68 -7.70 19.16
CA LEU A 154 -2.94 -6.31 19.53
C LEU A 154 -3.27 -5.46 18.30
N TRP A 155 -2.48 -5.58 17.24
CA TRP A 155 -2.73 -4.87 15.98
C TRP A 155 -4.12 -5.15 15.41
N GLY A 156 -4.58 -6.40 15.47
CA GLY A 156 -5.90 -6.81 14.95
C GLY A 156 -7.08 -6.48 15.84
N SER A 157 -6.87 -6.28 17.16
CA SER A 157 -7.97 -6.05 18.09
C SER A 157 -8.56 -4.65 18.02
N GLU A 158 -7.77 -3.65 17.62
CA GLU A 158 -8.12 -2.20 17.59
C GLU A 158 -8.74 -1.65 18.90
N ALA A 159 -8.94 -2.51 19.89
CA ALA A 159 -9.72 -2.19 21.10
C ALA A 159 -8.89 -1.53 22.19
N ASP A 160 -7.58 -1.72 22.18
CA ASP A 160 -6.71 -1.27 23.27
C ASP A 160 -5.32 -0.92 22.75
N ASP A 161 -4.89 0.32 23.03
CA ASP A 161 -3.55 0.79 22.74
C ASP A 161 -2.55 0.44 23.86
N ASN A 162 -3.02 -0.27 24.89
CA ASN A 162 -2.19 -0.75 26.00
C ASN A 162 -1.33 -1.94 25.57
N VAL A 163 -0.08 -1.66 25.25
CA VAL A 163 0.88 -2.71 24.95
C VAL A 163 1.46 -3.27 26.27
N PRO A 164 1.40 -4.59 26.50
CA PRO A 164 2.00 -5.22 27.67
C PRO A 164 3.48 -4.84 27.84
N GLN A 165 3.90 -4.63 29.11
CA GLN A 165 5.26 -4.16 29.45
C GLN A 165 6.37 -5.03 28.84
N ASN A 166 6.18 -6.33 28.76
CA ASN A 166 7.13 -7.26 28.18
C ASN A 166 7.31 -7.08 26.66
N LEU A 167 6.36 -6.46 25.95
CA LEU A 167 6.43 -6.20 24.52
C LEU A 167 7.02 -4.82 24.19
N LEU A 168 7.08 -3.90 25.16
CA LEU A 168 7.67 -2.57 24.96
C LEU A 168 9.15 -2.60 24.58
N ARG A 169 9.86 -3.68 24.89
CA ARG A 169 11.25 -3.89 24.44
C ARG A 169 11.43 -3.96 22.92
N TYR A 170 10.37 -4.16 22.16
CA TYR A 170 10.34 -4.20 20.71
C TYR A 170 9.89 -2.87 20.09
N GLU A 171 9.62 -1.85 20.94
CA GLU A 171 9.31 -0.50 20.48
C GLU A 171 10.51 0.06 19.73
N ILE A 172 10.27 0.63 18.56
CA ILE A 172 11.27 1.28 17.71
C ILE A 172 10.86 2.74 17.52
N GLU A 173 11.80 3.57 17.12
CA GLU A 173 11.48 4.93 16.69
C GLU A 173 10.45 4.88 15.55
N ALA A 174 9.63 5.93 15.47
CA ALA A 174 8.64 6.03 14.41
C ALA A 174 9.31 5.73 13.06
N VAL A 175 8.66 4.90 12.27
CA VAL A 175 9.04 4.74 10.86
C VAL A 175 8.68 6.06 10.18
N LEU A 176 9.58 7.01 10.30
CA LEU A 176 9.50 8.23 9.51
C LEU A 176 9.78 7.77 8.08
N ASP A 177 8.72 7.66 7.31
CA ASP A 177 8.86 7.77 5.89
C ASP A 177 9.46 9.16 5.70
N ASP A 178 10.67 9.23 5.15
CA ASP A 178 11.23 10.49 4.72
C ASP A 178 10.21 11.09 3.76
N GLU A 179 9.29 11.88 4.31
CA GLU A 179 8.40 12.74 3.55
C GLU A 179 9.27 13.84 2.93
N ASP A 180 10.08 13.46 1.96
CA ASP A 180 10.50 14.41 0.96
C ASP A 180 9.25 14.81 0.16
N ASP A 181 8.64 15.92 0.65
CA ASP A 181 7.87 16.90 -0.12
C ASP A 181 7.11 16.36 -1.35
N ALA A 182 6.18 15.44 -1.16
CA ALA A 182 5.04 15.41 -2.04
C ALA A 182 4.13 16.58 -1.66
N GLN A 183 4.52 17.79 -2.03
CA GLN A 183 3.66 18.93 -2.16
C GLN A 183 2.41 18.45 -2.90
N VAL A 184 1.37 18.19 -2.13
CA VAL A 184 0.02 18.11 -2.66
C VAL A 184 -0.22 19.51 -3.23
N ALA A 185 0.00 19.66 -4.53
CA ALA A 185 -0.58 20.75 -5.28
C ALA A 185 -2.07 20.61 -5.02
N ALA A 186 -2.58 21.46 -4.14
CA ALA A 186 -3.99 21.77 -4.07
C ALA A 186 -4.34 22.26 -5.47
N ASP A 187 -4.86 21.37 -6.30
CA ASP A 187 -5.56 21.74 -7.51
C ASP A 187 -6.75 22.57 -7.04
N ASP A 188 -6.53 23.86 -7.10
CA ASP A 188 -7.53 24.91 -7.10
C ASP A 188 -8.44 24.56 -8.29
N GLU A 189 -9.52 23.88 -8.00
CA GLU A 189 -10.56 23.57 -8.97
C GLU A 189 -11.23 24.90 -9.34
N PRO A 190 -11.01 25.44 -10.55
CA PRO A 190 -11.72 26.64 -10.96
C PRO A 190 -13.19 26.28 -11.07
N GLY A 191 -14.00 27.01 -10.28
CA GLY A 191 -15.45 26.87 -10.20
C GLY A 191 -16.08 26.63 -11.56
N GLN A 192 -16.84 25.55 -11.67
CA GLN A 192 -17.76 25.35 -12.80
C GLN A 192 -18.77 26.48 -12.79
N PRO A 193 -18.98 27.15 -13.93
CA PRO A 193 -20.10 28.09 -14.04
C PRO A 193 -21.41 27.28 -13.91
N GLU A 194 -22.26 27.76 -13.04
CA GLU A 194 -23.64 27.31 -12.91
C GLU A 194 -24.32 27.45 -14.28
N ASP A 195 -24.53 26.37 -14.98
CA ASP A 195 -25.35 26.32 -16.18
C ASP A 195 -26.79 26.59 -15.76
N GLU A 196 -27.22 27.80 -16.08
CA GLU A 196 -28.55 28.33 -16.07
C GLU A 196 -29.48 27.40 -16.86
N LEU A 197 -30.48 26.81 -16.19
CA LEU A 197 -31.51 25.99 -16.79
C LEU A 197 -32.41 26.86 -17.68
N PRO A 198 -32.50 26.63 -18.96
CA PRO A 198 -33.52 27.31 -19.77
C PRO A 198 -34.83 26.55 -19.79
N GLY A 199 -35.87 27.26 -19.37
CA GLY A 199 -37.12 27.25 -20.10
C GLY A 199 -38.07 26.08 -19.85
N GLU A 200 -39.04 26.44 -19.04
CA GLU A 200 -40.46 25.99 -19.06
C GLU A 200 -40.93 25.58 -20.45
N VAL A 201 -41.40 24.34 -20.59
CA VAL A 201 -42.15 23.87 -21.75
C VAL A 201 -43.63 24.09 -21.45
N PRO A 202 -44.38 24.85 -22.28
CA PRO A 202 -45.78 25.04 -22.05
C PRO A 202 -46.64 23.80 -22.37
N ASP A 203 -47.64 23.67 -21.52
CA ASP A 203 -48.76 22.71 -21.66
C ASP A 203 -49.34 22.69 -23.06
N GLY A 204 -49.35 21.52 -23.70
CA GLY A 204 -50.15 21.23 -24.91
C GLY A 204 -51.49 20.57 -24.53
N PRO A 205 -52.56 20.83 -25.26
CA PRO A 205 -53.92 20.63 -24.82
C PRO A 205 -54.39 19.18 -24.94
N GLU A 206 -55.28 18.86 -24.01
CA GLU A 206 -56.13 17.69 -24.02
C GLU A 206 -56.95 17.56 -25.31
N GLY A 207 -56.96 16.39 -25.88
CA GLY A 207 -57.96 15.95 -26.87
C GLY A 207 -58.08 14.46 -26.69
N GLY A 208 -59.12 13.88 -26.24
CA GLY A 208 -60.53 13.96 -26.59
C GLY A 208 -60.88 12.85 -27.55
N ALA A 209 -61.67 11.90 -27.04
CA ALA A 209 -62.63 10.98 -27.75
C ALA A 209 -62.03 9.86 -28.64
N GLU A 210 -62.41 8.70 -28.47
CA GLU A 210 -63.46 7.66 -28.69
C GLU A 210 -62.87 6.28 -28.40
#